data_2b296d9a52e16dc1b416018051f569c8
#
_entry.id   2b296d9a52e16dc1b416018051f569c8
#
_cell.length_a   1.000
_cell.length_b   1.000
_cell.length_c   1.000
_cell.angle_alpha   90.00
_cell.angle_beta   90.00
_cell.angle_gamma   90.00
#
_symmetry.space_group_name_H-M   'P 1'
#
loop_
_entity.id
_entity.type
_entity.pdbx_description
1 polymer ?
#
loop_
_entity_poly.entity_id
_entity_poly.type
_entity_poly.pdbx_seq_one_letter_code
_entity_poly.pdbx_strand_id
1 'polypeptide(L)'
;MDIRISVIQTGAGILLKVDGTLTAAKLPMLESTVATLEQPFTVDLSELRASDEEGIEALRRLRDAGADLRGLSPLIALRLGLGNTDAESR
;
A
#
# COMPACT_ATOMS: atom_id res chain seq x y z
N MET A 1 11.51 -9.85 -10.30
CA MET A 1 10.36 -8.98 -10.43
C MET A 1 10.66 -7.63 -9.85
N ASP A 2 10.21 -6.64 -10.54
CA ASP A 2 10.59 -5.28 -10.16
C ASP A 2 9.47 -4.59 -9.43
N ILE A 3 9.87 -3.60 -8.65
CA ILE A 3 8.94 -2.71 -8.01
C ILE A 3 9.30 -1.30 -8.42
N ARG A 4 8.30 -0.45 -8.55
CA ARG A 4 8.50 0.96 -8.80
C ARG A 4 7.71 1.74 -7.77
N ILE A 5 8.39 2.64 -7.08
CA ILE A 5 7.77 3.48 -6.07
C ILE A 5 7.93 4.92 -6.53
N SER A 6 6.82 5.62 -6.63
CA SER A 6 6.82 7.00 -7.11
C SER A 6 6.07 7.87 -6.10
N VAL A 7 6.57 9.07 -5.87
CA VAL A 7 5.90 10.03 -5.00
C VAL A 7 5.44 11.18 -5.87
N ILE A 8 4.15 11.45 -5.82
CA ILE A 8 3.54 12.49 -6.65
C ILE A 8 2.84 13.47 -5.73
N GLN A 9 3.15 14.74 -5.86
CA GLN A 9 2.44 15.78 -5.13
C GLN A 9 1.33 16.30 -5.99
N THR A 10 0.12 16.37 -5.43
CA THR A 10 -1.04 16.89 -6.13
C THR A 10 -1.63 18.00 -5.29
N GLY A 11 -2.62 18.70 -5.86
CA GLY A 11 -3.33 19.72 -5.11
C GLY A 11 -4.06 19.15 -3.91
N ALA A 12 -4.36 17.86 -3.93
CA ALA A 12 -5.07 17.22 -2.82
C ALA A 12 -4.11 16.61 -1.79
N GLY A 13 -2.80 16.63 -2.05
CA GLY A 13 -1.83 16.10 -1.11
C GLY A 13 -0.81 15.20 -1.78
N ILE A 14 -0.31 14.24 -1.02
CA ILE A 14 0.77 13.38 -1.47
C ILE A 14 0.20 12.04 -1.89
N LEU A 15 0.63 11.57 -3.05
CA LEU A 15 0.25 10.26 -3.57
C LEU A 15 1.51 9.41 -3.69
N LEU A 16 1.51 8.27 -3.02
CA LEU A 16 2.58 7.29 -3.13
C LEU A 16 2.08 6.17 -4.03
N LYS A 17 2.74 5.99 -5.17
CA LYS A 17 2.33 4.97 -6.12
C LYS A 17 3.29 3.80 -6.05
N VAL A 18 2.76 2.60 -5.87
CA VAL A 18 3.57 1.40 -5.76
C VAL A 18 3.14 0.42 -6.85
N ASP A 19 4.03 0.19 -7.80
CA ASP A 19 3.75 -0.66 -8.96
C ASP A 19 4.59 -1.92 -8.89
N GLY A 20 4.06 -3.00 -9.42
CA GLY A 20 4.84 -4.22 -9.61
C GLY A 20 4.60 -5.23 -8.52
N THR A 21 5.67 -5.77 -7.94
CA THR A 21 5.58 -6.82 -6.94
C THR A 21 6.25 -6.35 -5.64
N LEU A 22 5.49 -6.39 -4.56
CA LEU A 22 6.01 -5.95 -3.26
C LEU A 22 6.41 -7.18 -2.46
N THR A 23 7.70 -7.26 -2.14
CA THR A 23 8.24 -8.39 -1.40
C THR A 23 9.05 -7.89 -0.21
N ALA A 24 9.38 -8.81 0.69
CA ALA A 24 10.17 -8.48 1.86
C ALA A 24 11.47 -7.80 1.48
N ALA A 25 12.09 -8.24 0.38
CA ALA A 25 13.37 -7.67 -0.06
C ALA A 25 13.24 -6.20 -0.46
N LYS A 26 12.05 -5.77 -0.82
CA LYS A 26 11.82 -4.41 -1.27
C LYS A 26 11.26 -3.50 -0.18
N LEU A 27 10.92 -4.05 0.97
CA LEU A 27 10.32 -3.25 2.03
C LEU A 27 11.22 -2.13 2.52
N PRO A 28 12.55 -2.30 2.65
CA PRO A 28 13.37 -1.18 3.10
C PRO A 28 13.24 0.02 2.17
N MET A 29 13.11 -0.21 0.87
CA MET A 29 12.95 0.89 -0.07
C MET A 29 11.61 1.60 0.15
N LEU A 30 10.55 0.83 0.34
CA LEU A 30 9.25 1.40 0.61
C LEU A 30 9.26 2.18 1.92
N GLU A 31 9.84 1.60 2.95
CA GLU A 31 9.85 2.22 4.26
C GLU A 31 10.67 3.51 4.27
N SER A 32 11.79 3.51 3.55
CA SER A 32 12.59 4.73 3.44
C SER A 32 11.81 5.86 2.80
N THR A 33 11.06 5.52 1.74
CA THR A 33 10.27 6.51 1.04
C THR A 33 9.16 7.04 1.95
N VAL A 34 8.45 6.12 2.61
CA VAL A 34 7.35 6.51 3.49
C VAL A 34 7.83 7.41 4.61
N ALA A 35 9.04 7.16 5.12
CA ALA A 35 9.57 7.95 6.22
C ALA A 35 9.76 9.40 5.86
N THR A 36 9.83 9.73 4.57
CA THR A 36 10.00 11.11 4.14
C THR A 36 8.68 11.81 3.84
N LEU A 37 7.56 11.11 3.92
CA LEU A 37 6.27 11.67 3.56
C LEU A 37 5.55 12.20 4.77
N GLU A 38 4.88 13.32 4.58
CA GLU A 38 4.03 13.87 5.63
C GLU A 38 2.67 13.22 5.57
N GLN A 39 2.13 12.96 6.72
CA GLN A 39 0.81 12.36 6.80
C GLN A 39 -0.25 13.41 6.91
N PRO A 40 -1.42 13.12 6.42
CA PRO A 40 -1.79 11.86 5.78
C PRO A 40 -1.38 11.83 4.31
N PHE A 41 -1.25 10.63 3.77
CA PHE A 41 -0.99 10.50 2.34
C PHE A 41 -1.80 9.33 1.80
N THR A 42 -1.93 9.28 0.48
CA THR A 42 -2.66 8.24 -0.21
C THR A 42 -1.66 7.29 -0.87
N VAL A 43 -1.95 6.02 -0.81
CA VAL A 43 -1.14 5.01 -1.48
C VAL A 43 -1.96 4.43 -2.62
N ASP A 44 -1.47 4.58 -3.84
CA ASP A 44 -2.13 4.07 -5.03
C ASP A 44 -1.53 2.72 -5.39
N LEU A 45 -2.32 1.69 -5.26
CA LEU A 45 -1.90 0.31 -5.50
C LEU A 45 -2.53 -0.28 -6.74
N SER A 46 -3.04 0.57 -7.63
CA SER A 46 -3.75 0.09 -8.81
C SER A 46 -2.85 -0.70 -9.75
N GLU A 47 -1.54 -0.47 -9.69
CA GLU A 47 -0.59 -1.20 -10.52
C GLU A 47 0.21 -2.22 -9.73
N LEU A 48 -0.16 -2.46 -8.50
CA LEU A 48 0.48 -3.49 -7.70
C LEU A 48 -0.08 -4.84 -8.12
N ARG A 49 0.78 -5.69 -8.65
CA ARG A 49 0.35 -6.96 -9.22
C ARG A 49 0.35 -8.08 -8.22
N ALA A 50 1.28 -8.05 -7.28
CA ALA A 50 1.41 -9.14 -6.33
C ALA A 50 2.17 -8.64 -5.11
N SER A 51 2.01 -9.36 -4.00
CA SER A 51 2.71 -9.06 -2.77
C SER A 51 2.87 -10.34 -1.98
N ASP A 52 4.00 -10.49 -1.31
CA ASP A 52 4.16 -11.61 -0.39
C ASP A 52 3.56 -11.22 0.97
N GLU A 53 3.66 -12.13 1.93
CA GLU A 53 3.06 -11.91 3.24
C GLU A 53 3.62 -10.68 3.93
N GLU A 54 4.91 -10.48 3.80
CA GLU A 54 5.55 -9.34 4.45
C GLU A 54 5.11 -8.04 3.82
N GLY A 55 4.91 -8.05 2.50
CA GLY A 55 4.40 -6.88 1.82
C GLY A 55 2.99 -6.54 2.27
N ILE A 56 2.15 -7.56 2.42
CA ILE A 56 0.78 -7.34 2.90
C ILE A 56 0.81 -6.75 4.32
N GLU A 57 1.68 -7.25 5.17
CA GLU A 57 1.80 -6.72 6.52
C GLU A 57 2.23 -5.26 6.50
N ALA A 58 3.15 -4.92 5.61
CA ALA A 58 3.60 -3.53 5.51
C ALA A 58 2.45 -2.62 5.08
N LEU A 59 1.64 -3.08 4.12
CA LEU A 59 0.50 -2.28 3.69
C LEU A 59 -0.52 -2.12 4.81
N ARG A 60 -0.70 -3.17 5.60
CA ARG A 60 -1.59 -3.11 6.75
C ARG A 60 -1.12 -2.07 7.74
N ARG A 61 0.18 -2.03 7.99
CA ARG A 61 0.74 -1.04 8.91
C ARG A 61 0.55 0.38 8.39
N LEU A 62 0.70 0.58 7.08
CA LEU A 62 0.45 1.89 6.50
C LEU A 62 -0.99 2.32 6.70
N ARG A 63 -1.92 1.40 6.46
CA ARG A 63 -3.32 1.70 6.65
C ARG A 63 -3.60 2.05 8.12
N ASP A 64 -3.04 1.28 9.03
CA ASP A 64 -3.27 1.51 10.45
C ASP A 64 -2.67 2.83 10.92
N ALA A 65 -1.64 3.28 10.25
CA ALA A 65 -1.00 4.55 10.57
C ALA A 65 -1.75 5.75 9.96
N GLY A 66 -2.79 5.48 9.18
CA GLY A 66 -3.62 6.56 8.65
C GLY A 66 -3.52 6.77 7.15
N ALA A 67 -2.70 6.01 6.45
CA ALA A 67 -2.61 6.14 5.01
C ALA A 67 -3.89 5.62 4.36
N ASP A 68 -4.28 6.26 3.27
CA ASP A 68 -5.48 5.89 2.52
C ASP A 68 -5.04 5.00 1.37
N LEU A 69 -5.36 3.71 1.44
CA LEU A 69 -4.99 2.76 0.40
C LEU A 69 -6.06 2.78 -0.69
N ARG A 70 -5.64 2.97 -1.92
CA ARG A 70 -6.54 3.08 -3.06
C ARG A 70 -6.13 2.15 -4.18
N GLY A 71 -7.08 1.79 -5.02
CA GLY A 71 -6.81 1.02 -6.21
C GLY A 71 -6.48 -0.44 -5.96
N LEU A 72 -6.89 -0.97 -4.83
CA LEU A 72 -6.58 -2.35 -4.48
C LEU A 72 -7.27 -3.33 -5.42
N SER A 73 -6.50 -4.32 -5.91
CA SER A 73 -7.13 -5.41 -6.62
C SER A 73 -7.95 -6.23 -5.64
N PRO A 74 -8.96 -6.97 -6.12
CA PRO A 74 -9.77 -7.78 -5.20
C PRO A 74 -8.94 -8.74 -4.35
N LEU A 75 -7.91 -9.33 -4.94
CA LEU A 75 -7.09 -10.28 -4.21
C LEU A 75 -6.30 -9.60 -3.09
N ILE A 76 -5.71 -8.46 -3.41
CA ILE A 76 -4.95 -7.71 -2.40
C ILE A 76 -5.87 -7.20 -1.30
N ALA A 77 -7.03 -6.69 -1.68
CA ALA A 77 -7.99 -6.21 -0.69
C ALA A 77 -8.40 -7.33 0.25
N LEU A 78 -8.62 -8.51 -0.30
CA LEU A 78 -9.00 -9.65 0.51
C LEU A 78 -7.88 -10.03 1.48
N ARG A 79 -6.64 -10.04 1.02
CA ARG A 79 -5.52 -10.38 1.88
C ARG A 79 -5.31 -9.36 2.98
N LEU A 80 -5.64 -8.12 2.71
CA LEU A 80 -5.54 -7.08 3.73
C LEU A 80 -6.69 -7.14 4.73
N GLY A 81 -7.69 -7.94 4.44
CA GLY A 81 -8.84 -8.05 5.32
C GLY A 81 -9.94 -7.07 5.02
N LEU A 82 -9.76 -6.23 4.01
CA LEU A 82 -10.78 -5.22 3.70
C LEU A 82 -12.03 -5.85 3.13
N GLY A 83 -11.84 -6.89 2.33
CA GLY A 83 -12.99 -7.58 1.76
C GLY A 83 -13.74 -8.42 2.75
N ASN A 84 -13.15 -8.69 3.91
CA ASN A 84 -13.77 -9.52 4.93
C ASN A 84 -14.46 -8.74 6.02
N THR A 85 -14.35 -7.43 5.98
CA THR A 85 -14.89 -6.60 7.04
C THR A 85 -16.35 -6.85 7.26
N ASP A 86 -17.07 -6.96 6.17
CA ASP A 86 -18.50 -7.19 6.28
C ASP A 86 -18.80 -8.53 6.90
N ALA A 87 -18.07 -9.53 6.51
CA ALA A 87 -18.30 -10.86 7.04
C ALA A 87 -18.02 -10.89 8.52
N GLU A 88 -17.09 -10.10 8.96
CA GLU A 88 -16.74 -10.11 10.37
C GLU A 88 -17.65 -9.29 11.21
N SER A 89 -18.38 -8.42 10.60
CA SER A 89 -19.21 -7.53 11.37
C SER A 89 -20.44 -8.23 11.93
N ARG A 90 -20.61 -9.50 11.61
CA ARG A 90 -21.71 -10.22 12.19
C ARG A 90 -21.63 -10.37 13.62
#